data_6b6701d68f64ce1d4cff24e35217d600
#
_entry.id   6b6701d68f64ce1d4cff24e35217d600
#
_cell.length_a   1.000
_cell.length_b   1.000
_cell.length_c   1.000
_cell.angle_alpha   90.00
_cell.angle_beta   90.00
_cell.angle_gamma   90.00
#
_symmetry.space_group_name_H-M   'P 1'
#
loop_
_entity.id
_entity.type
_entity.pdbx_description
1 polymer ?
#
loop_
_entity_poly.entity_id
_entity_poly.type
_entity_poly.pdbx_seq_one_letter_code
_entity_poly.pdbx_strand_id
1 'polypeptide(L)'
;MGETAVLLLAHGSPDPDWLELVESAVRQCRLDLPVRVAFLGGVEGRSIPEERKRLERSGAKRIIAVPLFVTAGSSHVNEIRELLGLGTEHQDAATSIYRQGRSRIVWCSPLEDHPVVEKIVVQRIQTLARNPRTESLLLVGHGNESVVGGAKWERMLQRLTLRLQNRFLFAAAGYGTLRPDTLREQARLLADKGELIVVPLFVSQGYFTRKAIPQKLDGLCYRYDGSAYLPNPLVAEWISQSVRAAVGNDFFTQRGVYENGREKTVEMGG
;
A
#
# COMPACT_ATOMS: atom_id res chain seq x y z
N MET A 1 -7.86 0.62 28.19
CA MET A 1 -7.38 0.51 26.79
C MET A 1 -5.93 0.95 26.75
N GLY A 2 -5.06 0.31 25.95
CA GLY A 2 -3.64 0.67 25.85
C GLY A 2 -3.45 2.05 25.23
N GLU A 3 -2.31 2.69 25.55
CA GLU A 3 -1.95 4.01 25.01
C GLU A 3 -1.70 4.01 23.47
N THR A 4 -1.61 2.83 22.85
CA THR A 4 -1.37 2.65 21.40
C THR A 4 -2.58 2.02 20.73
N ALA A 5 -2.96 2.55 19.57
CA ALA A 5 -4.03 2.04 18.72
C ALA A 5 -3.63 2.07 17.24
N VAL A 6 -4.33 1.32 16.41
CA VAL A 6 -4.12 1.26 14.95
C VAL A 6 -5.28 1.95 14.25
N LEU A 7 -4.95 2.80 13.28
CA LEU A 7 -5.88 3.42 12.34
C LEU A 7 -5.56 2.93 10.94
N LEU A 8 -6.33 1.96 10.45
CA LEU A 8 -6.25 1.53 9.05
C LEU A 8 -6.98 2.55 8.19
N LEU A 9 -6.31 3.04 7.17
CA LEU A 9 -6.77 4.11 6.30
C LEU A 9 -7.06 3.55 4.91
N ALA A 10 -8.29 3.69 4.43
CA ALA A 10 -8.70 3.17 3.13
C ALA A 10 -9.47 4.23 2.33
N HIS A 11 -9.63 3.99 1.03
CA HIS A 11 -10.30 4.94 0.13
C HIS A 11 -11.76 5.18 0.55
N GLY A 12 -12.50 4.12 0.81
CA GLY A 12 -13.94 4.15 1.02
C GLY A 12 -14.72 3.91 -0.26
N SER A 13 -15.91 3.37 -0.11
CA SER A 13 -16.88 3.14 -1.18
C SER A 13 -18.27 3.04 -0.55
N PRO A 14 -19.33 3.51 -1.23
CA PRO A 14 -20.69 3.24 -0.81
C PRO A 14 -21.10 1.76 -1.01
N ASP A 15 -20.28 0.97 -1.69
CA ASP A 15 -20.49 -0.46 -1.91
C ASP A 15 -20.24 -1.25 -0.61
N PRO A 16 -21.27 -1.90 -0.01
CA PRO A 16 -21.11 -2.66 1.22
C PRO A 16 -20.16 -3.86 1.08
N ASP A 17 -20.08 -4.48 -0.09
CA ASP A 17 -19.16 -5.60 -0.34
C ASP A 17 -17.70 -5.14 -0.23
N TRP A 18 -17.41 -3.91 -0.68
CA TRP A 18 -16.07 -3.34 -0.55
C TRP A 18 -15.70 -3.08 0.91
N LEU A 19 -16.65 -2.57 1.70
CA LEU A 19 -16.46 -2.33 3.13
C LEU A 19 -16.17 -3.65 3.87
N GLU A 20 -16.96 -4.68 3.57
CA GLU A 20 -16.80 -6.02 4.16
C GLU A 20 -15.43 -6.63 3.82
N LEU A 21 -14.92 -6.45 2.60
CA LEU A 21 -13.57 -6.89 2.21
C LEU A 21 -12.48 -6.29 3.12
N VAL A 22 -12.55 -4.98 3.40
CA VAL A 22 -11.58 -4.30 4.26
C VAL A 22 -11.73 -4.75 5.72
N GLU A 23 -12.96 -4.84 6.22
CA GLU A 23 -13.22 -5.29 7.59
C GLU A 23 -12.83 -6.75 7.81
N SER A 24 -13.07 -7.61 6.82
CA SER A 24 -12.63 -9.00 6.85
C SER A 24 -11.11 -9.11 6.94
N ALA A 25 -10.36 -8.28 6.20
CA ALA A 25 -8.90 -8.24 6.32
C ALA A 25 -8.47 -7.83 7.73
N VAL A 26 -9.14 -6.84 8.34
CA VAL A 26 -8.86 -6.42 9.72
C VAL A 26 -9.13 -7.53 10.73
N ARG A 27 -10.27 -8.24 10.59
CA ARG A 27 -10.61 -9.37 11.50
C ARG A 27 -9.59 -10.51 11.42
N GLN A 28 -8.91 -10.67 10.30
CA GLN A 28 -7.85 -11.68 10.12
C GLN A 28 -6.48 -11.22 10.65
N CYS A 29 -6.32 -9.95 11.03
CA CYS A 29 -5.08 -9.46 11.61
C CYS A 29 -4.83 -10.07 12.99
N ARG A 30 -3.59 -10.49 13.24
CA ARG A 30 -3.14 -10.98 14.56
C ARG A 30 -2.46 -9.83 15.31
N LEU A 31 -3.28 -8.96 15.89
CA LEU A 31 -2.86 -7.76 16.61
C LEU A 31 -3.54 -7.70 17.97
N ASP A 32 -2.76 -7.44 19.01
CA ASP A 32 -3.25 -7.23 20.39
C ASP A 32 -3.56 -5.75 20.67
N LEU A 33 -3.68 -4.94 19.61
CA LEU A 33 -3.98 -3.51 19.66
C LEU A 33 -5.39 -3.24 19.13
N PRO A 34 -6.11 -2.25 19.68
CA PRO A 34 -7.38 -1.84 19.12
C PRO A 34 -7.17 -1.27 17.70
N VAL A 35 -7.94 -1.80 16.74
CA VAL A 35 -7.91 -1.39 15.34
C VAL A 35 -9.22 -0.68 14.99
N ARG A 36 -9.12 0.48 14.36
CA ARG A 36 -10.25 1.15 13.71
C ARG A 36 -9.94 1.36 12.23
N VAL A 37 -10.98 1.29 11.42
CA VAL A 37 -10.87 1.57 9.98
C VAL A 37 -11.48 2.94 9.72
N ALA A 38 -10.75 3.81 9.07
CA ALA A 38 -11.20 5.12 8.63
C ALA A 38 -11.14 5.22 7.09
N PHE A 39 -12.06 5.98 6.53
CA PHE A 39 -12.21 6.12 5.10
C PHE A 39 -12.01 7.56 4.67
N LEU A 40 -11.42 7.72 3.47
CA LEU A 40 -11.25 9.03 2.84
C LEU A 40 -12.60 9.61 2.45
N GLY A 41 -13.55 8.77 2.00
CA GLY A 41 -14.92 9.15 1.66
C GLY A 41 -15.85 7.96 1.53
N GLY A 42 -17.12 8.22 1.16
CA GLY A 42 -18.09 7.18 0.81
C GLY A 42 -18.63 6.32 1.97
N VAL A 43 -18.23 6.58 3.23
CA VAL A 43 -18.72 5.86 4.41
C VAL A 43 -19.05 6.86 5.51
N GLU A 44 -20.36 7.05 5.77
CA GLU A 44 -20.84 8.01 6.76
C GLU A 44 -20.37 7.63 8.18
N GLY A 45 -20.01 8.64 8.98
CA GLY A 45 -19.62 8.48 10.37
C GLY A 45 -18.27 7.77 10.59
N ARG A 46 -17.51 7.48 9.53
CA ARG A 46 -16.21 6.81 9.60
C ARG A 46 -15.10 7.55 8.86
N SER A 47 -15.19 8.87 8.80
CA SER A 47 -14.14 9.69 8.22
C SER A 47 -12.85 9.63 9.05
N ILE A 48 -11.73 9.93 8.42
CA ILE A 48 -10.40 9.92 9.06
C ILE A 48 -10.35 10.82 10.30
N PRO A 49 -10.85 12.08 10.26
CA PRO A 49 -10.87 12.93 11.44
C PRO A 49 -11.76 12.40 12.57
N GLU A 50 -12.91 11.78 12.24
CA GLU A 50 -13.83 11.24 13.25
C GLU A 50 -13.23 10.04 13.97
N GLU A 51 -12.68 9.07 13.21
CA GLU A 51 -12.09 7.86 13.77
C GLU A 51 -10.83 8.17 14.60
N ARG A 52 -10.01 9.13 14.15
CA ARG A 52 -8.90 9.65 14.93
C ARG A 52 -9.39 10.23 16.28
N LYS A 53 -10.40 11.11 16.26
CA LYS A 53 -10.98 11.68 17.49
C LYS A 53 -11.55 10.61 18.42
N ARG A 54 -12.16 9.53 17.87
CA ARG A 54 -12.66 8.40 18.66
C ARG A 54 -11.53 7.66 19.37
N LEU A 55 -10.41 7.42 18.67
CA LEU A 55 -9.22 6.81 19.29
C LEU A 55 -8.63 7.71 20.39
N GLU A 56 -8.51 9.00 20.15
CA GLU A 56 -8.01 9.95 21.15
C GLU A 56 -8.93 10.03 22.40
N ARG A 57 -10.25 9.99 22.21
CA ARG A 57 -11.23 9.93 23.32
C ARG A 57 -11.15 8.62 24.10
N SER A 58 -10.79 7.53 23.48
CA SER A 58 -10.57 6.23 24.14
C SER A 58 -9.21 6.12 24.86
N GLY A 59 -8.41 7.19 24.87
CA GLY A 59 -7.16 7.26 25.60
C GLY A 59 -5.90 6.94 24.77
N ALA A 60 -6.02 6.80 23.45
CA ALA A 60 -4.86 6.55 22.60
C ALA A 60 -3.96 7.81 22.55
N LYS A 61 -2.73 7.67 23.04
CA LYS A 61 -1.67 8.67 22.96
C LYS A 61 -0.78 8.46 21.74
N ARG A 62 -0.85 7.26 21.16
CA ARG A 62 -0.13 6.86 19.95
C ARG A 62 -1.07 6.18 18.97
N ILE A 63 -1.08 6.64 17.74
CA ILE A 63 -1.90 6.09 16.65
C ILE A 63 -0.95 5.63 15.55
N ILE A 64 -0.97 4.34 15.25
CA ILE A 64 -0.25 3.75 14.12
C ILE A 64 -1.19 3.84 12.91
N ALA A 65 -0.86 4.71 11.97
CA ALA A 65 -1.62 4.97 10.75
C ALA A 65 -1.09 4.09 9.61
N VAL A 66 -1.92 3.13 9.17
CA VAL A 66 -1.57 2.15 8.12
C VAL A 66 -2.41 2.43 6.87
N PRO A 67 -1.82 3.01 5.80
CA PRO A 67 -2.55 3.32 4.57
C PRO A 67 -2.69 2.09 3.67
N LEU A 68 -3.90 1.58 3.52
CA LEU A 68 -4.24 0.47 2.61
C LEU A 68 -4.39 1.00 1.17
N PHE A 69 -3.27 1.35 0.57
CA PHE A 69 -3.12 1.84 -0.80
C PHE A 69 -1.97 1.13 -1.48
N VAL A 70 -2.02 1.08 -2.82
CA VAL A 70 -0.99 0.37 -3.60
C VAL A 70 0.37 1.02 -3.43
N THR A 71 0.45 2.37 -3.47
CA THR A 71 1.73 3.10 -3.37
C THR A 71 1.54 4.50 -2.80
N ALA A 72 2.60 5.05 -2.22
CA ALA A 72 2.70 6.45 -1.80
C ALA A 72 2.61 7.45 -2.99
N GLY A 73 2.66 6.96 -4.21
CA GLY A 73 2.39 7.74 -5.42
C GLY A 73 0.90 8.03 -5.67
N SER A 74 -0.01 7.48 -4.88
CA SER A 74 -1.44 7.79 -4.96
C SER A 74 -1.72 9.21 -4.44
N SER A 75 -2.51 10.02 -5.18
CA SER A 75 -2.97 11.32 -4.72
C SER A 75 -3.75 11.25 -3.40
N HIS A 76 -4.51 10.19 -3.21
CA HIS A 76 -5.27 9.96 -1.97
C HIS A 76 -4.41 9.77 -0.73
N VAL A 77 -3.19 9.25 -0.88
CA VAL A 77 -2.24 9.14 0.23
C VAL A 77 -1.83 10.52 0.73
N ASN A 78 -1.60 11.49 -0.18
CA ASN A 78 -1.29 12.87 0.19
C ASN A 78 -2.48 13.54 0.89
N GLU A 79 -3.69 13.38 0.35
CA GLU A 79 -4.92 13.89 0.95
C GLU A 79 -5.13 13.35 2.38
N ILE A 80 -4.91 12.06 2.60
CA ILE A 80 -4.98 11.45 3.94
C ILE A 80 -3.95 12.04 4.88
N ARG A 81 -2.73 12.27 4.41
CA ARG A 81 -1.66 12.89 5.21
C ARG A 81 -2.05 14.30 5.64
N GLU A 82 -2.63 15.09 4.74
CA GLU A 82 -3.14 16.43 5.05
C GLU A 82 -4.26 16.39 6.10
N LEU A 83 -5.24 15.49 5.94
CA LEU A 83 -6.32 15.29 6.92
C LEU A 83 -5.80 14.88 8.32
N LEU A 84 -4.68 14.20 8.38
CA LEU A 84 -3.99 13.86 9.62
C LEU A 84 -3.04 14.98 10.11
N GLY A 85 -2.83 16.03 9.31
CA GLY A 85 -1.92 17.14 9.62
C GLY A 85 -0.44 16.78 9.51
N LEU A 86 -0.09 15.81 8.67
CA LEU A 86 1.30 15.31 8.54
C LEU A 86 2.09 16.04 7.45
N GLY A 87 1.46 16.97 6.71
CA GLY A 87 2.06 17.65 5.57
C GLY A 87 2.32 16.71 4.38
N THR A 88 2.72 17.30 3.26
CA THR A 88 2.98 16.60 2.00
C THR A 88 4.43 16.13 1.85
N GLU A 89 5.35 16.59 2.70
CA GLU A 89 6.75 16.17 2.64
C GLU A 89 6.91 14.68 2.96
N HIS A 90 7.33 13.96 1.96
CA HIS A 90 7.61 12.54 2.06
C HIS A 90 9.03 12.33 2.59
N GLN A 91 9.14 11.94 3.85
CA GLN A 91 10.32 11.21 4.26
C GLN A 91 10.16 9.78 3.70
N ASP A 92 11.09 9.34 2.87
CA ASP A 92 11.11 7.99 2.27
C ASP A 92 11.38 6.86 3.29
N ALA A 93 11.23 7.16 4.58
CA ALA A 93 11.34 6.17 5.65
C ALA A 93 10.10 5.27 5.70
N ALA A 94 10.31 3.97 5.88
CA ALA A 94 9.24 2.97 6.01
C ALA A 94 8.26 3.30 7.15
N THR A 95 8.68 4.10 8.12
CA THR A 95 7.87 4.59 9.23
C THR A 95 8.33 5.98 9.62
N SER A 96 7.41 6.94 9.68
CA SER A 96 7.67 8.33 10.12
C SER A 96 6.80 8.69 11.31
N ILE A 97 7.32 9.54 12.21
CA ILE A 97 6.67 9.88 13.46
C ILE A 97 6.34 11.37 13.50
N TYR A 98 5.09 11.70 13.77
CA TYR A 98 4.57 13.05 13.82
C TYR A 98 3.86 13.32 15.15
N ARG A 99 4.02 14.53 15.71
CA ARG A 99 3.24 14.99 16.85
C ARG A 99 2.12 15.90 16.34
N GLN A 100 0.87 15.48 16.57
CA GLN A 100 -0.31 16.21 16.15
C GLN A 100 -1.41 16.14 17.22
N GLY A 101 -1.76 17.29 17.80
CA GLY A 101 -2.81 17.36 18.80
C GLY A 101 -2.47 16.58 20.07
N ARG A 102 -3.40 15.71 20.51
CA ARG A 102 -3.27 14.91 21.75
C ARG A 102 -2.53 13.60 21.56
N SER A 103 -2.35 13.14 20.31
CA SER A 103 -1.74 11.87 19.99
C SER A 103 -0.52 12.04 19.08
N ARG A 104 0.42 11.12 19.21
CA ARG A 104 1.54 10.93 18.29
C ARG A 104 1.09 10.01 17.16
N ILE A 105 1.26 10.41 15.93
CA ILE A 105 0.95 9.58 14.76
C ILE A 105 2.23 8.94 14.24
N VAL A 106 2.20 7.61 14.11
CA VAL A 106 3.24 6.82 13.47
C VAL A 106 2.71 6.41 12.10
N TRP A 107 3.24 7.01 11.06
CA TRP A 107 2.82 6.74 9.69
C TRP A 107 3.60 5.54 9.12
N CYS A 108 2.89 4.54 8.61
CA CYS A 108 3.47 3.40 7.90
C CYS A 108 3.45 3.64 6.39
N SER A 109 4.37 2.99 5.67
CA SER A 109 4.31 2.98 4.20
C SER A 109 3.07 2.23 3.70
N PRO A 110 2.50 2.64 2.55
CA PRO A 110 1.54 1.83 1.80
C PRO A 110 2.10 0.45 1.41
N LEU A 111 1.32 -0.33 0.68
CA LEU A 111 1.67 -1.68 0.22
C LEU A 111 3.00 -1.72 -0.56
N GLU A 112 3.18 -0.81 -1.49
CA GLU A 112 4.36 -0.72 -2.35
C GLU A 112 4.73 -2.06 -3.00
N ASP A 113 6.00 -2.30 -3.19
CA ASP A 113 6.57 -3.58 -3.60
C ASP A 113 7.01 -4.46 -2.41
N HIS A 114 6.24 -4.41 -1.32
CA HIS A 114 6.50 -5.20 -0.11
C HIS A 114 6.56 -6.71 -0.45
N PRO A 115 7.41 -7.51 0.22
CA PRO A 115 7.54 -8.95 -0.06
C PRO A 115 6.20 -9.72 0.02
N VAL A 116 5.29 -9.30 0.88
CA VAL A 116 3.94 -9.88 0.98
C VAL A 116 3.11 -9.57 -0.26
N VAL A 117 3.21 -8.35 -0.80
CA VAL A 117 2.55 -7.97 -2.07
C VAL A 117 3.09 -8.79 -3.23
N GLU A 118 4.42 -8.96 -3.30
CA GLU A 118 5.04 -9.84 -4.30
C GLU A 118 4.49 -11.27 -4.22
N LYS A 119 4.31 -11.84 -3.02
CA LYS A 119 3.68 -13.16 -2.85
C LYS A 119 2.27 -13.22 -3.43
N ILE A 120 1.44 -12.17 -3.24
CA ILE A 120 0.10 -12.10 -3.84
C ILE A 120 0.18 -12.12 -5.36
N VAL A 121 1.07 -11.33 -5.94
CA VAL A 121 1.27 -11.28 -7.40
C VAL A 121 1.79 -12.60 -7.94
N VAL A 122 2.72 -13.24 -7.23
CA VAL A 122 3.24 -14.59 -7.56
C VAL A 122 2.12 -15.63 -7.60
N GLN A 123 1.22 -15.66 -6.61
CA GLN A 123 0.08 -16.58 -6.60
C GLN A 123 -0.80 -16.41 -7.84
N ARG A 124 -1.02 -15.18 -8.29
CA ARG A 124 -1.80 -14.91 -9.50
C ARG A 124 -1.09 -15.29 -10.76
N ILE A 125 0.20 -14.99 -10.87
CA ILE A 125 1.01 -15.44 -11.99
C ILE A 125 0.93 -16.97 -12.10
N GLN A 126 1.06 -17.69 -10.99
CA GLN A 126 0.96 -19.16 -10.97
C GLN A 126 -0.41 -19.69 -11.42
N THR A 127 -1.49 -18.93 -11.20
CA THR A 127 -2.82 -19.30 -11.70
C THR A 127 -2.98 -19.03 -13.20
N LEU A 128 -2.38 -17.95 -13.71
CA LEU A 128 -2.55 -17.50 -15.08
C LEU A 128 -1.50 -18.08 -16.05
N ALA A 129 -0.25 -18.23 -15.59
CA ALA A 129 0.86 -18.68 -16.42
C ALA A 129 0.79 -20.19 -16.68
N ARG A 130 1.17 -20.58 -17.90
CA ARG A 130 1.32 -21.98 -18.33
C ARG A 130 2.77 -22.32 -18.62
N ASN A 131 3.44 -21.43 -19.36
CA ASN A 131 4.86 -21.55 -19.71
C ASN A 131 5.50 -20.14 -19.77
N PRO A 132 5.99 -19.61 -18.66
CA PRO A 132 6.54 -18.26 -18.62
C PRO A 132 7.60 -17.96 -19.68
N ARG A 133 8.38 -18.97 -20.10
CA ARG A 133 9.43 -18.77 -21.12
C ARG A 133 8.90 -18.39 -22.51
N THR A 134 7.61 -18.65 -22.77
CA THR A 134 6.92 -18.27 -24.01
C THR A 134 5.83 -17.23 -23.78
N GLU A 135 5.73 -16.72 -22.57
CA GLU A 135 4.70 -15.78 -22.14
C GLU A 135 5.32 -14.44 -21.75
N SER A 136 4.55 -13.40 -21.92
CA SER A 136 4.90 -12.03 -21.52
C SER A 136 4.03 -11.56 -20.36
N LEU A 137 4.65 -10.95 -19.35
CA LEU A 137 3.95 -10.41 -18.17
C LEU A 137 3.73 -8.90 -18.31
N LEU A 138 2.48 -8.45 -18.16
CA LEU A 138 2.11 -7.03 -18.04
C LEU A 138 1.53 -6.77 -16.65
N LEU A 139 2.23 -6.00 -15.83
CA LEU A 139 1.68 -5.45 -14.59
C LEU A 139 0.90 -4.16 -14.91
N VAL A 140 -0.28 -3.99 -14.30
CA VAL A 140 -1.13 -2.82 -14.55
C VAL A 140 -1.35 -2.04 -13.27
N GLY A 141 -0.86 -0.80 -13.24
CA GLY A 141 -1.08 0.16 -12.16
C GLY A 141 -2.08 1.26 -12.53
N HIS A 142 -2.64 1.93 -11.52
CA HIS A 142 -3.45 3.13 -11.76
C HIS A 142 -2.59 4.26 -12.34
N GLY A 143 -1.39 4.45 -11.80
CA GLY A 143 -0.52 5.56 -12.14
C GLY A 143 -0.92 6.88 -11.48
N ASN A 144 -0.19 7.94 -11.80
CA ASN A 144 -0.46 9.32 -11.38
C ASN A 144 0.19 10.29 -12.36
N GLU A 145 -0.54 11.31 -12.81
CA GLU A 145 -0.07 12.32 -13.77
C GLU A 145 0.85 13.37 -13.15
N SER A 146 0.89 13.50 -11.81
CA SER A 146 1.84 14.39 -11.15
C SER A 146 3.26 13.82 -11.25
N VAL A 147 4.24 14.70 -11.41
CA VAL A 147 5.66 14.31 -11.54
C VAL A 147 6.12 13.44 -10.36
N VAL A 148 5.83 13.86 -9.14
CA VAL A 148 6.25 13.14 -7.93
C VAL A 148 5.49 11.82 -7.76
N GLY A 149 4.17 11.85 -7.90
CA GLY A 149 3.35 10.66 -7.77
C GLY A 149 3.62 9.64 -8.88
N GLY A 150 3.74 10.10 -10.13
CA GLY A 150 4.10 9.27 -11.27
C GLY A 150 5.43 8.56 -11.09
N ALA A 151 6.48 9.29 -10.69
CA ALA A 151 7.80 8.72 -10.43
C ALA A 151 7.79 7.66 -9.31
N LYS A 152 6.93 7.78 -8.30
CA LYS A 152 6.78 6.75 -7.25
C LYS A 152 6.10 5.49 -7.80
N TRP A 153 5.02 5.65 -8.58
CA TRP A 153 4.36 4.55 -9.25
C TRP A 153 5.32 3.80 -10.17
N GLU A 154 6.03 4.52 -11.02
CA GLU A 154 6.97 3.96 -11.98
C GLU A 154 8.07 3.16 -11.29
N ARG A 155 8.70 3.72 -10.28
CA ARG A 155 9.76 3.08 -9.49
C ARG A 155 9.29 1.77 -8.84
N MET A 156 8.09 1.76 -8.25
CA MET A 156 7.50 0.57 -7.65
C MET A 156 7.20 -0.50 -8.71
N LEU A 157 6.55 -0.12 -9.82
CA LEU A 157 6.21 -1.03 -10.92
C LEU A 157 7.47 -1.63 -11.55
N GLN A 158 8.49 -0.81 -11.80
CA GLN A 158 9.76 -1.25 -12.38
C GLN A 158 10.46 -2.29 -11.49
N ARG A 159 10.58 -2.01 -10.17
CA ARG A 159 11.21 -2.95 -9.23
C ARG A 159 10.47 -4.28 -9.16
N LEU A 160 9.14 -4.24 -9.06
CA LEU A 160 8.33 -5.46 -8.99
C LEU A 160 8.40 -6.26 -10.30
N THR A 161 8.30 -5.58 -11.45
CA THR A 161 8.42 -6.21 -12.78
C THR A 161 9.76 -6.92 -12.92
N LEU A 162 10.86 -6.28 -12.56
CA LEU A 162 12.21 -6.86 -12.67
C LEU A 162 12.36 -8.11 -11.79
N ARG A 163 11.86 -8.07 -10.54
CA ARG A 163 11.90 -9.25 -9.66
C ARG A 163 11.09 -10.41 -10.20
N LEU A 164 9.89 -10.15 -10.73
CA LEU A 164 9.03 -11.18 -11.30
C LEU A 164 9.59 -11.75 -12.61
N GLN A 165 10.17 -10.89 -13.46
CA GLN A 165 10.90 -11.31 -14.65
C GLN A 165 12.00 -12.32 -14.31
N ASN A 166 12.85 -11.98 -13.34
CA ASN A 166 13.96 -12.84 -12.92
C ASN A 166 13.48 -14.13 -12.25
N ARG A 167 12.36 -14.07 -11.51
CA ARG A 167 11.82 -15.21 -10.79
C ARG A 167 11.20 -16.26 -11.73
N PHE A 168 10.43 -15.81 -12.73
CA PHE A 168 9.66 -16.68 -13.62
C PHE A 168 10.33 -16.91 -14.98
N LEU A 169 11.30 -16.09 -15.33
CA LEU A 169 12.00 -16.12 -16.63
C LEU A 169 11.02 -15.95 -17.81
N PHE A 170 10.09 -14.99 -17.71
CA PHE A 170 9.19 -14.65 -18.81
C PHE A 170 9.97 -14.27 -20.07
N ALA A 171 9.38 -14.55 -21.25
CA ALA A 171 9.93 -14.10 -22.53
C ALA A 171 10.13 -12.57 -22.54
N ALA A 172 9.17 -11.83 -21.97
CA ALA A 172 9.29 -10.41 -21.67
C ALA A 172 8.43 -10.06 -20.45
N ALA A 173 8.77 -8.98 -19.75
CA ALA A 173 7.92 -8.41 -18.72
C ALA A 173 7.97 -6.87 -18.76
N GLY A 174 6.85 -6.26 -18.45
CA GLY A 174 6.71 -4.81 -18.44
C GLY A 174 5.52 -4.39 -17.57
N TYR A 175 5.28 -3.09 -17.57
CA TYR A 175 4.14 -2.51 -16.87
C TYR A 175 3.47 -1.42 -17.71
N GLY A 176 2.19 -1.19 -17.45
CA GLY A 176 1.42 -0.10 -18.00
C GLY A 176 0.57 0.57 -16.94
N THR A 177 0.19 1.81 -17.16
CA THR A 177 -0.64 2.60 -16.27
C THR A 177 -1.89 3.09 -16.97
N LEU A 178 -2.93 3.39 -16.17
CA LEU A 178 -4.14 4.04 -16.65
C LEU A 178 -3.99 5.56 -16.69
N ARG A 179 -3.04 6.11 -15.91
CA ARG A 179 -2.73 7.56 -15.84
C ARG A 179 -1.23 7.79 -15.57
N PRO A 180 -0.46 8.35 -16.53
CA PRO A 180 -0.85 8.52 -17.95
C PRO A 180 -1.22 7.17 -18.57
N ASP A 181 -2.02 7.21 -19.64
CA ASP A 181 -2.48 5.99 -20.31
C ASP A 181 -1.38 5.40 -21.19
N THR A 182 -0.66 4.44 -20.66
CA THR A 182 0.37 3.68 -21.39
C THR A 182 -0.03 2.22 -21.61
N LEU A 183 -1.21 1.81 -21.10
CA LEU A 183 -1.57 0.41 -20.97
C LEU A 183 -1.62 -0.31 -22.32
N ARG A 184 -2.35 0.25 -23.31
CA ARG A 184 -2.53 -0.42 -24.61
C ARG A 184 -1.23 -0.53 -25.40
N GLU A 185 -0.39 0.49 -25.35
CA GLU A 185 0.92 0.51 -26.02
C GLU A 185 1.83 -0.59 -25.44
N GLN A 186 1.97 -0.62 -24.12
CA GLN A 186 2.78 -1.62 -23.44
C GLN A 186 2.26 -3.04 -23.65
N ALA A 187 0.94 -3.22 -23.67
CA ALA A 187 0.32 -4.52 -23.96
C ALA A 187 0.68 -5.04 -25.35
N ARG A 188 0.65 -4.18 -26.39
CA ARG A 188 1.04 -4.55 -27.76
C ARG A 188 2.51 -4.94 -27.84
N LEU A 189 3.41 -4.13 -27.30
CA LEU A 189 4.84 -4.40 -27.28
C LEU A 189 5.19 -5.74 -26.62
N LEU A 190 4.45 -6.12 -25.58
CA LEU A 190 4.65 -7.38 -24.88
C LEU A 190 3.99 -8.56 -25.60
N ALA A 191 2.82 -8.36 -26.21
CA ALA A 191 2.14 -9.40 -26.99
C ALA A 191 2.97 -9.86 -28.21
N ASP A 192 3.80 -8.97 -28.78
CA ASP A 192 4.74 -9.32 -29.85
C ASP A 192 5.89 -10.24 -29.40
N LYS A 193 6.09 -10.40 -28.10
CA LYS A 193 7.18 -11.21 -27.51
C LYS A 193 6.70 -12.57 -26.98
N GLY A 194 5.41 -12.73 -26.72
CA GLY A 194 4.84 -13.97 -26.21
C GLY A 194 3.37 -13.82 -25.81
N GLU A 195 2.74 -14.93 -25.43
CA GLU A 195 1.36 -14.90 -24.93
C GLU A 195 1.22 -13.96 -23.72
N LEU A 196 0.31 -13.00 -23.80
CA LEU A 196 0.22 -11.94 -22.81
C LEU A 196 -0.55 -12.39 -21.56
N ILE A 197 0.08 -12.22 -20.39
CA ILE A 197 -0.55 -12.36 -19.08
C ILE A 197 -0.65 -10.97 -18.47
N VAL A 198 -1.84 -10.58 -18.01
CA VAL A 198 -2.11 -9.26 -17.44
C VAL A 198 -2.46 -9.42 -15.96
N VAL A 199 -1.72 -8.73 -15.07
CA VAL A 199 -1.92 -8.77 -13.63
C VAL A 199 -2.14 -7.36 -13.09
N PRO A 200 -3.36 -7.04 -12.60
CA PRO A 200 -3.67 -5.73 -12.06
C PRO A 200 -3.17 -5.58 -10.62
N LEU A 201 -2.59 -4.41 -10.31
CA LEU A 201 -2.13 -4.02 -8.99
C LEU A 201 -3.11 -3.01 -8.38
N PHE A 202 -4.20 -3.53 -7.82
CA PHE A 202 -5.28 -2.76 -7.19
C PHE A 202 -5.64 -3.39 -5.85
N VAL A 203 -6.08 -2.56 -4.90
CA VAL A 203 -6.46 -3.05 -3.55
C VAL A 203 -7.68 -3.97 -3.62
N SER A 204 -8.70 -3.59 -4.41
CA SER A 204 -9.92 -4.38 -4.59
C SER A 204 -10.38 -4.40 -6.03
N GLN A 205 -11.23 -5.37 -6.37
CA GLN A 205 -11.92 -5.37 -7.65
C GLN A 205 -12.90 -4.19 -7.73
N GLY A 206 -13.08 -3.65 -8.93
CA GLY A 206 -13.99 -2.56 -9.16
C GLY A 206 -14.02 -2.14 -10.64
N TYR A 207 -14.41 -0.89 -10.90
CA TYR A 207 -14.51 -0.36 -12.25
C TYR A 207 -13.24 -0.57 -13.09
N PHE A 208 -12.08 -0.29 -12.50
CA PHE A 208 -10.81 -0.41 -13.24
C PHE A 208 -10.50 -1.84 -13.64
N THR A 209 -10.63 -2.79 -12.73
CA THR A 209 -10.31 -4.20 -13.01
C THR A 209 -11.38 -4.89 -13.84
N ARG A 210 -12.66 -4.54 -13.67
CA ARG A 210 -13.78 -5.22 -14.34
C ARG A 210 -14.13 -4.63 -15.71
N LYS A 211 -13.84 -3.33 -15.93
CA LYS A 211 -14.26 -2.60 -17.15
C LYS A 211 -13.12 -1.87 -17.84
N ALA A 212 -12.43 -0.95 -17.16
CA ALA A 212 -11.47 -0.07 -17.82
C ALA A 212 -10.28 -0.82 -18.44
N ILE A 213 -9.67 -1.78 -17.71
CA ILE A 213 -8.56 -2.58 -18.24
C ILE A 213 -9.02 -3.44 -19.42
N PRO A 214 -10.11 -4.25 -19.35
CA PRO A 214 -10.59 -5.00 -20.50
C PRO A 214 -10.93 -4.13 -21.72
N GLN A 215 -11.58 -2.98 -21.52
CA GLN A 215 -11.91 -2.05 -22.63
C GLN A 215 -10.66 -1.50 -23.32
N LYS A 216 -9.62 -1.15 -22.55
CA LYS A 216 -8.35 -0.67 -23.13
C LYS A 216 -7.56 -1.75 -23.87
N LEU A 217 -7.74 -2.99 -23.49
CA LEU A 217 -7.08 -4.15 -24.11
C LEU A 217 -7.95 -4.85 -25.17
N ASP A 218 -9.09 -4.28 -25.50
CA ASP A 218 -9.99 -4.85 -26.51
C ASP A 218 -9.28 -5.14 -27.83
N GLY A 219 -9.56 -6.29 -28.42
CA GLY A 219 -8.92 -6.79 -29.64
C GLY A 219 -7.51 -7.37 -29.46
N LEU A 220 -6.97 -7.45 -28.24
CA LEU A 220 -5.74 -8.19 -27.93
C LEU A 220 -6.07 -9.57 -27.33
N CYS A 221 -5.23 -10.55 -27.60
CA CYS A 221 -5.30 -11.86 -26.94
C CYS A 221 -4.47 -11.82 -25.66
N TYR A 222 -5.10 -12.08 -24.52
CA TYR A 222 -4.41 -12.10 -23.22
C TYR A 222 -5.14 -12.96 -22.19
N ARG A 223 -4.45 -13.38 -21.14
CA ARG A 223 -5.03 -14.03 -19.96
C ARG A 223 -5.13 -13.03 -18.81
N TYR A 224 -6.30 -12.98 -18.19
CA TYR A 224 -6.66 -12.01 -17.17
C TYR A 224 -7.82 -12.54 -16.33
N ASP A 225 -7.73 -12.46 -15.00
CA ASP A 225 -8.79 -12.88 -14.09
C ASP A 225 -9.50 -11.71 -13.37
N GLY A 226 -9.02 -10.49 -13.57
CA GLY A 226 -9.57 -9.30 -12.91
C GLY A 226 -9.34 -9.24 -11.39
N SER A 227 -8.56 -10.16 -10.82
CA SER A 227 -8.32 -10.22 -9.38
C SER A 227 -7.63 -8.97 -8.87
N ALA A 228 -7.87 -8.61 -7.59
CA ALA A 228 -7.22 -7.51 -6.88
C ALA A 228 -6.50 -8.02 -5.61
N TYR A 229 -5.85 -7.23 -4.79
CA TYR A 229 -5.17 -7.73 -3.58
C TYR A 229 -6.17 -8.34 -2.59
N LEU A 230 -7.33 -7.72 -2.40
CA LEU A 230 -8.43 -8.28 -1.63
C LEU A 230 -9.38 -9.13 -2.51
N PRO A 231 -9.96 -10.20 -1.94
CA PRO A 231 -9.68 -10.80 -0.63
C PRO A 231 -8.47 -11.74 -0.71
N ASN A 232 -7.41 -11.43 0.01
CA ASN A 232 -6.28 -12.33 0.17
C ASN A 232 -5.77 -12.22 1.61
N PRO A 233 -5.60 -13.33 2.36
CA PRO A 233 -5.16 -13.30 3.75
C PRO A 233 -3.76 -12.70 3.93
N LEU A 234 -2.95 -12.65 2.89
CA LEU A 234 -1.67 -11.97 2.91
C LEU A 234 -1.79 -10.45 3.12
N VAL A 235 -2.93 -9.82 2.80
CA VAL A 235 -3.16 -8.41 3.13
C VAL A 235 -3.23 -8.22 4.65
N ALA A 236 -3.90 -9.12 5.38
CA ALA A 236 -3.92 -9.09 6.85
C ALA A 236 -2.53 -9.35 7.46
N GLU A 237 -1.73 -10.21 6.82
CA GLU A 237 -0.33 -10.42 7.19
C GLU A 237 0.49 -9.13 7.02
N TRP A 238 0.35 -8.44 5.88
CA TRP A 238 1.01 -7.15 5.63
C TRP A 238 0.62 -6.09 6.65
N ILE A 239 -0.68 -5.94 6.97
CA ILE A 239 -1.15 -5.01 8.01
C ILE A 239 -0.45 -5.33 9.34
N SER A 240 -0.45 -6.63 9.72
CA SER A 240 0.14 -7.08 10.97
C SER A 240 1.66 -6.83 11.04
N GLN A 241 2.38 -7.07 9.94
CA GLN A 241 3.82 -6.81 9.84
C GLN A 241 4.12 -5.30 9.93
N SER A 242 3.35 -4.46 9.22
CA SER A 242 3.50 -2.99 9.25
C SER A 242 3.31 -2.44 10.66
N VAL A 243 2.29 -2.91 11.38
CA VAL A 243 2.03 -2.50 12.77
C VAL A 243 3.16 -2.95 13.70
N ARG A 244 3.62 -4.20 13.61
CA ARG A 244 4.72 -4.72 14.44
C ARG A 244 6.02 -3.97 14.20
N ALA A 245 6.35 -3.67 12.94
CA ALA A 245 7.52 -2.86 12.61
C ALA A 245 7.42 -1.45 13.22
N ALA A 246 6.24 -0.83 13.13
CA ALA A 246 6.00 0.48 13.74
C ALA A 246 6.10 0.46 15.27
N VAL A 247 5.67 -0.61 15.93
CA VAL A 247 5.84 -0.80 17.38
C VAL A 247 7.31 -0.97 17.74
N GLY A 248 8.05 -1.81 16.98
CA GLY A 248 9.45 -2.11 17.25
C GLY A 248 10.41 -0.93 17.09
N ASN A 249 10.18 -0.07 16.10
CA ASN A 249 11.03 1.09 15.84
C ASN A 249 11.06 2.11 17.00
N ASP A 250 10.05 2.12 17.88
CA ASP A 250 10.03 3.02 19.04
C ASP A 250 11.00 2.62 20.15
N PHE A 251 11.29 1.33 20.30
CA PHE A 251 12.27 0.88 21.31
C PHE A 251 13.68 1.38 20.99
N PHE A 252 14.03 1.53 19.71
CA PHE A 252 15.34 2.05 19.31
C PHE A 252 15.41 3.58 19.43
N THR A 253 14.31 4.30 19.13
CA THR A 253 14.29 5.78 19.21
C THR A 253 14.31 6.27 20.67
N GLN A 254 13.68 5.54 21.58
CA GLN A 254 13.74 5.88 23.02
C GLN A 254 15.12 5.60 23.65
N ARG A 255 15.80 4.53 23.24
CA ARG A 255 17.17 4.24 23.72
C ARG A 255 18.17 5.28 23.23
N GLY A 256 18.11 5.73 21.98
CA GLY A 256 19.03 6.73 21.44
C GLY A 256 18.90 8.11 22.10
N VAL A 257 17.72 8.47 22.62
CA VAL A 257 17.53 9.71 23.38
C VAL A 257 18.09 9.61 24.81
N TYR A 258 18.11 8.42 25.41
CA TYR A 258 18.71 8.20 26.73
C TYR A 258 20.24 8.11 26.69
N GLU A 259 20.86 7.60 25.63
CA GLU A 259 22.32 7.54 25.48
C GLU A 259 22.93 8.90 25.19
N ASN A 260 22.28 9.75 24.39
CA ASN A 260 22.75 11.12 24.12
C ASN A 260 22.51 12.14 25.28
N GLY A 261 21.77 11.77 26.30
CA GLY A 261 21.52 12.60 27.50
C GLY A 261 22.55 12.43 28.61
N ARG A 262 23.53 11.54 28.50
CA ARG A 262 24.56 11.25 29.52
C ARG A 262 25.97 11.74 29.18
N GLU A 263 26.18 12.37 28.06
CA GLU A 263 27.48 12.99 27.73
C GLU A 263 27.41 14.51 27.85
N LYS A 264 27.31 15.04 29.05
CA LYS A 264 27.82 16.39 29.42
C LYS A 264 27.78 16.56 30.92
N THR A 265 28.75 16.00 31.61
CA THR A 265 29.32 16.56 32.85
C THR A 265 30.59 15.77 33.17
N VAL A 266 31.71 16.15 32.60
CA VAL A 266 33.00 16.00 33.26
C VAL A 266 33.56 17.41 33.30
N GLU A 267 33.44 18.01 34.47
CA GLU A 267 34.05 19.29 34.84
C GLU A 267 35.56 19.15 34.78
N MET A 268 36.18 20.12 34.16
CA MET A 268 37.59 20.44 34.45
C MET A 268 37.66 21.13 35.79
N GLY A 269 38.30 20.52 36.74
CA GLY A 269 38.67 21.05 38.02
C GLY A 269 40.07 20.64 38.39
N GLY A 270 40.98 21.61 38.48
CA GLY A 270 42.27 21.48 39.09
C GLY A 270 43.45 21.88 38.21
#